data_1abc72298e68862e770dacb7a5dc5c4b
#
_entry.id   1abc72298e68862e770dacb7a5dc5c4b
#
_cell.length_a   1.000
_cell.length_b   1.000
_cell.length_c   1.000
_cell.angle_alpha   90.00
_cell.angle_beta   90.00
_cell.angle_gamma   90.00
#
_symmetry.space_group_name_H-M   'P 1'
#
loop_
_entity.id
_entity.type
_entity.pdbx_description
1 polymer ?
#
loop_
_entity_poly.entity_id
_entity_poly.type
_entity_poly.pdbx_seq_one_letter_code
_entity_poly.pdbx_strand_id
1 'polypeptide(L)'
;VKAFADSRPDADIVYGAWNFIGPDGEIQRAMKALPYSLNMHIWYGTYLASTALFLRRSTTIEEGFLLDERFHYDMDGEYYARLGRAGKKFVHYNRLLADFRWHGDNLSAPNIERRDMDAELKRQKQHGEDAAIKRIYGLSFSKHSCNNIMDGFMREAYRMKKAFLYLTTPWEK
;
A
#
# COMPACT_ATOMS: atom_id res chain seq x y z
N VAL A 1 15.91 -11.56 2.70
CA VAL A 1 15.76 -10.11 2.48
C VAL A 1 17.06 -9.38 2.77
N LYS A 2 17.71 -9.60 3.95
CA LYS A 2 18.92 -8.85 4.33
C LYS A 2 20.03 -8.91 3.26
N ALA A 3 20.41 -10.09 2.79
CA ALA A 3 21.46 -10.23 1.76
C ALA A 3 21.10 -9.48 0.46
N PHE A 4 19.83 -9.46 0.05
CA PHE A 4 19.37 -8.68 -1.09
C PHE A 4 19.47 -7.17 -0.82
N ALA A 5 19.04 -6.71 0.35
CA ALA A 5 19.15 -5.30 0.73
C ALA A 5 20.62 -4.82 0.82
N ASP A 6 21.52 -5.68 1.30
CA ASP A 6 22.95 -5.38 1.35
C ASP A 6 23.58 -5.29 -0.06
N SER A 7 23.08 -6.09 -1.02
CA SER A 7 23.52 -6.00 -2.42
C SER A 7 22.93 -4.78 -3.17
N ARG A 8 21.98 -4.08 -2.57
CA ARG A 8 21.31 -2.91 -3.12
C ARG A 8 21.42 -1.71 -2.17
N PRO A 9 22.62 -1.13 -2.01
CA PRO A 9 22.85 0.00 -1.10
C PRO A 9 22.01 1.23 -1.45
N ASP A 10 21.55 1.30 -2.70
CA ASP A 10 20.66 2.33 -3.22
C ASP A 10 19.18 2.16 -2.81
N ALA A 11 18.80 1.02 -2.22
CA ALA A 11 17.42 0.77 -1.80
C ALA A 11 17.16 1.32 -0.39
N ASP A 12 16.16 2.19 -0.27
CA ASP A 12 15.60 2.63 1.02
C ASP A 12 14.56 1.66 1.55
N ILE A 13 13.77 1.10 0.62
CA ILE A 13 12.68 0.16 0.92
C ILE A 13 12.82 -1.06 0.01
N VAL A 14 12.82 -2.26 0.60
CA VAL A 14 12.73 -3.53 -0.11
C VAL A 14 11.37 -4.15 0.19
N TYR A 15 10.67 -4.62 -0.84
CA TYR A 15 9.36 -5.24 -0.69
C TYR A 15 9.19 -6.40 -1.67
N GLY A 16 8.26 -7.32 -1.37
CA GLY A 16 8.01 -8.48 -2.21
C GLY A 16 6.58 -9.01 -2.13
N ALA A 17 6.40 -10.21 -2.65
CA ALA A 17 5.13 -10.91 -2.66
C ALA A 17 4.75 -11.43 -1.26
N TRP A 18 3.45 -11.69 -1.06
CA TRP A 18 2.92 -12.24 0.19
C TRP A 18 1.76 -13.18 -0.09
N ASN A 19 1.45 -14.04 0.88
CA ASN A 19 0.21 -14.80 0.87
C ASN A 19 -0.80 -14.19 1.84
N PHE A 20 -2.08 -14.29 1.51
CA PHE A 20 -3.12 -14.28 2.52
C PHE A 20 -3.29 -15.70 3.03
N ILE A 21 -3.18 -15.88 4.34
CA ILE A 21 -3.42 -17.14 5.02
C ILE A 21 -4.62 -17.02 5.96
N GLY A 22 -5.36 -18.11 6.14
CA GLY A 22 -6.45 -18.17 7.09
C GLY A 22 -5.99 -18.31 8.53
N PRO A 23 -6.95 -18.40 9.49
CA PRO A 23 -6.63 -18.57 10.91
C PRO A 23 -5.74 -19.78 11.18
N ASP A 24 -5.95 -20.87 10.47
CA ASP A 24 -5.22 -22.14 10.62
C ASP A 24 -3.91 -22.19 9.82
N GLY A 25 -3.58 -21.12 9.09
CA GLY A 25 -2.34 -21.02 8.32
C GLY A 25 -2.44 -21.52 6.88
N GLU A 26 -3.60 -21.97 6.42
CA GLU A 26 -3.81 -22.37 5.03
C GLU A 26 -3.70 -21.17 4.09
N ILE A 27 -3.06 -21.37 2.95
CA ILE A 27 -2.92 -20.33 1.91
C ILE A 27 -4.26 -20.14 1.20
N GLN A 28 -4.91 -19.02 1.42
CA GLN A 28 -6.15 -18.64 0.75
C GLN A 28 -5.88 -17.98 -0.59
N ARG A 29 -4.86 -17.11 -0.64
CA ARG A 29 -4.53 -16.37 -1.85
C ARG A 29 -3.07 -15.94 -1.86
N ALA A 30 -2.38 -16.20 -2.97
CA ALA A 30 -1.05 -15.64 -3.20
C ALA A 30 -1.15 -14.25 -3.88
N MET A 31 -0.42 -13.29 -3.36
CA MET A 31 -0.41 -11.90 -3.84
C MET A 31 0.96 -11.55 -4.42
N LYS A 32 0.95 -11.19 -5.67
CA LYS A 32 2.12 -10.73 -6.40
C LYS A 32 2.41 -9.27 -6.06
N ALA A 33 3.65 -8.96 -5.71
CA ALA A 33 4.08 -7.58 -5.60
C ALA A 33 4.25 -6.96 -7.00
N LEU A 34 3.89 -5.70 -7.12
CA LEU A 34 4.01 -4.92 -8.36
C LEU A 34 5.02 -3.80 -8.17
N PRO A 35 5.68 -3.32 -9.24
CA PRO A 35 6.58 -2.17 -9.15
C PRO A 35 5.89 -0.97 -8.48
N TYR A 36 6.58 -0.36 -7.53
CA TYR A 36 6.05 0.82 -6.85
C TYR A 36 5.93 2.00 -7.81
N SER A 37 4.84 2.71 -7.72
CA SER A 37 4.57 3.96 -8.40
C SER A 37 3.78 4.86 -7.47
N LEU A 38 4.36 6.01 -7.12
CA LEU A 38 3.71 6.98 -6.23
C LEU A 38 2.32 7.36 -6.74
N ASN A 39 2.19 7.65 -8.04
CA ASN A 39 0.90 8.02 -8.61
C ASN A 39 -0.12 6.87 -8.54
N MET A 40 0.32 5.62 -8.80
CA MET A 40 -0.56 4.47 -8.66
C MET A 40 -0.97 4.27 -7.22
N HIS A 41 -0.05 4.47 -6.28
CA HIS A 41 -0.33 4.37 -4.85
C HIS A 41 -1.36 5.42 -4.39
N ILE A 42 -1.21 6.67 -4.82
CA ILE A 42 -2.11 7.76 -4.46
C ILE A 42 -3.52 7.58 -5.08
N TRP A 43 -3.60 7.23 -6.37
CA TRP A 43 -4.87 7.24 -7.10
C TRP A 43 -5.63 5.92 -7.07
N TYR A 44 -4.92 4.79 -7.06
CA TYR A 44 -5.53 3.48 -6.95
C TYR A 44 -5.75 3.08 -5.48
N GLY A 45 -4.81 3.43 -4.59
CA GLY A 45 -4.74 3.05 -3.18
C GLY A 45 -3.54 2.16 -2.86
N THR A 46 -3.41 1.79 -1.61
CA THR A 46 -2.33 0.94 -1.10
C THR A 46 -2.40 -0.46 -1.72
N TYR A 47 -1.32 -0.88 -2.36
CA TYR A 47 -1.20 -2.18 -3.03
C TYR A 47 0.07 -2.94 -2.66
N LEU A 48 0.81 -2.45 -1.69
CA LEU A 48 1.94 -3.13 -1.04
C LEU A 48 1.51 -3.57 0.35
N ALA A 49 1.91 -4.75 0.77
CA ALA A 49 1.62 -5.22 2.12
C ALA A 49 2.73 -4.78 3.08
N SER A 50 2.35 -4.18 4.20
CA SER A 50 3.29 -3.80 5.27
C SER A 50 4.05 -5.00 5.84
N THR A 51 3.44 -6.17 5.86
CA THR A 51 4.07 -7.43 6.28
C THR A 51 5.22 -7.90 5.39
N ALA A 52 5.20 -7.52 4.10
CA ALA A 52 6.22 -7.91 3.12
C ALA A 52 7.11 -6.72 2.69
N LEU A 53 7.25 -5.70 3.54
CA LEU A 53 7.98 -4.48 3.28
C LEU A 53 9.03 -4.24 4.39
N PHE A 54 10.24 -3.92 3.99
CA PHE A 54 11.40 -3.76 4.85
C PHE A 54 12.04 -2.40 4.59
N LEU A 55 12.23 -1.63 5.65
CA LEU A 55 12.81 -0.29 5.62
C LEU A 55 14.30 -0.32 5.95
N ARG A 56 15.08 0.44 5.21
CA ARG A 56 16.45 0.74 5.61
C ARG A 56 16.41 1.80 6.72
N ARG A 57 16.73 1.40 7.93
CA ARG A 57 16.61 2.24 9.11
C ARG A 57 17.31 3.59 8.95
N SER A 58 18.55 3.58 8.44
CA SER A 58 19.38 4.79 8.29
C SER A 58 18.82 5.83 7.33
N THR A 59 18.07 5.41 6.29
CA THR A 59 17.52 6.32 5.27
C THR A 59 16.02 6.54 5.40
N THR A 60 15.41 5.98 6.45
CA THR A 60 13.99 6.17 6.77
C THR A 60 13.81 6.63 8.21
N ILE A 61 13.88 5.75 9.18
CA ILE A 61 13.57 6.07 10.58
C ILE A 61 14.55 7.11 11.16
N GLU A 62 15.85 6.98 10.90
CA GLU A 62 16.87 7.91 11.41
C GLU A 62 16.83 9.26 10.72
N GLU A 63 16.24 9.35 9.54
CA GLU A 63 15.92 10.63 8.88
C GLU A 63 14.58 11.23 9.33
N GLY A 64 13.89 10.64 10.31
CA GLY A 64 12.67 11.17 10.90
C GLY A 64 11.38 10.76 10.18
N PHE A 65 11.44 9.80 9.25
CA PHE A 65 10.22 9.24 8.65
C PHE A 65 9.58 8.25 9.64
N LEU A 66 8.80 8.78 10.58
CA LEU A 66 8.00 8.00 11.52
C LEU A 66 6.56 7.92 11.02
N LEU A 67 5.78 6.98 11.54
CA LEU A 67 4.36 6.88 11.24
C LEU A 67 3.62 8.13 11.72
N ASP A 68 2.62 8.55 10.97
CA ASP A 68 1.76 9.69 11.34
C ASP A 68 0.52 9.18 12.05
N GLU A 69 0.43 9.42 13.36
CA GLU A 69 -0.65 8.95 14.23
C GLU A 69 -2.04 9.52 13.88
N ARG A 70 -2.11 10.53 13.03
CA ARG A 70 -3.38 11.07 12.52
C ARG A 70 -4.08 10.13 11.56
N PHE A 71 -3.34 9.20 10.95
CA PHE A 71 -3.85 8.15 10.07
C PHE A 71 -3.94 6.84 10.86
N HIS A 72 -5.14 6.29 10.95
CA HIS A 72 -5.39 5.09 11.73
C HIS A 72 -5.68 3.87 10.86
N TYR A 73 -6.46 4.04 9.81
CA TYR A 73 -6.88 2.96 8.90
C TYR A 73 -5.98 2.82 7.67
N ASP A 74 -5.39 3.91 7.19
CA ASP A 74 -4.53 3.95 6.00
C ASP A 74 -3.15 4.54 6.34
N MET A 75 -2.66 4.22 7.55
CA MET A 75 -1.38 4.69 8.07
C MET A 75 -0.19 4.25 7.21
N ASP A 76 -0.20 3.01 6.73
CA ASP A 76 0.81 2.50 5.80
C ASP A 76 0.68 3.16 4.41
N GLY A 77 -0.54 3.46 3.97
CA GLY A 77 -0.79 4.21 2.75
C GLY A 77 -0.21 5.61 2.77
N GLU A 78 -0.45 6.36 3.84
CA GLU A 78 0.17 7.67 4.05
C GLU A 78 1.69 7.58 4.07
N TYR A 79 2.22 6.64 4.85
CA TYR A 79 3.65 6.46 5.03
C TYR A 79 4.37 6.19 3.71
N TYR A 80 3.83 5.30 2.87
CA TYR A 80 4.42 5.00 1.56
C TYR A 80 4.29 6.15 0.58
N ALA A 81 3.19 6.91 0.62
CA ALA A 81 3.04 8.12 -0.18
C ALA A 81 4.09 9.17 0.21
N ARG A 82 4.31 9.37 1.50
CA ARG A 82 5.29 10.32 2.03
C ARG A 82 6.73 9.93 1.68
N LEU A 83 7.10 8.66 1.87
CA LEU A 83 8.40 8.13 1.45
C LEU A 83 8.62 8.29 -0.05
N GLY A 84 7.62 7.92 -0.87
CA GLY A 84 7.69 8.09 -2.32
C GLY A 84 7.80 9.55 -2.75
N ARG A 85 7.09 10.46 -2.06
CA ARG A 85 7.18 11.92 -2.32
C ARG A 85 8.54 12.50 -1.95
N ALA A 86 9.17 11.95 -0.92
CA ALA A 86 10.54 12.31 -0.52
C ALA A 86 11.62 11.71 -1.44
N GLY A 87 11.23 10.97 -2.48
CA GLY A 87 12.16 10.35 -3.43
C GLY A 87 12.82 9.08 -2.91
N LYS A 88 12.33 8.48 -1.82
CA LYS A 88 12.83 7.22 -1.29
C LYS A 88 12.66 6.09 -2.31
N LYS A 89 13.68 5.27 -2.45
CA LYS A 89 13.76 4.24 -3.48
C LYS A 89 13.16 2.93 -3.02
N PHE A 90 12.03 2.59 -3.59
CA PHE A 90 11.36 1.30 -3.43
C PHE A 90 11.94 0.28 -4.42
N VAL A 91 12.49 -0.81 -3.93
CA VAL A 91 13.08 -1.88 -4.73
C VAL A 91 12.29 -3.16 -4.56
N HIS A 92 11.75 -3.65 -5.66
CA HIS A 92 11.01 -4.90 -5.71
C HIS A 92 11.99 -6.09 -5.65
N TYR A 93 11.84 -6.92 -4.63
CA TYR A 93 12.48 -8.23 -4.55
C TYR A 93 11.44 -9.28 -4.97
N ASN A 94 11.64 -9.87 -6.15
CA ASN A 94 10.68 -10.82 -6.75
C ASN A 94 10.70 -12.17 -6.02
N ARG A 95 10.30 -12.18 -4.76
CA ARG A 95 10.19 -13.36 -3.90
C ARG A 95 8.98 -13.23 -2.98
N LEU A 96 8.46 -14.37 -2.54
CA LEU A 96 7.51 -14.44 -1.44
C LEU A 96 8.26 -14.12 -0.13
N LEU A 97 7.83 -13.10 0.59
CA LEU A 97 8.52 -12.59 1.78
C LEU A 97 7.74 -12.77 3.06
N ALA A 98 6.41 -12.88 2.99
CA ALA A 98 5.59 -12.92 4.19
C ALA A 98 4.25 -13.61 3.94
N ASP A 99 3.64 -14.05 5.05
CA ASP A 99 2.25 -14.46 5.11
C ASP A 99 1.46 -13.45 5.95
N PHE A 100 0.36 -12.95 5.39
CA PHE A 100 -0.57 -12.05 6.05
C PHE A 100 -1.77 -12.87 6.55
N ARG A 101 -1.90 -12.99 7.88
CA ARG A 101 -3.00 -13.76 8.48
C ARG A 101 -4.30 -12.96 8.46
N TRP A 102 -5.32 -13.56 7.87
CA TRP A 102 -6.66 -13.01 7.82
C TRP A 102 -7.56 -13.72 8.85
N HIS A 103 -8.02 -12.98 9.84
CA HIS A 103 -8.78 -13.55 10.97
C HIS A 103 -10.08 -12.79 11.29
N GLY A 104 -10.59 -11.98 10.38
CA GLY A 104 -11.84 -11.23 10.55
C GLY A 104 -11.75 -9.97 11.42
N ASP A 105 -10.84 -9.93 12.38
CA ASP A 105 -10.61 -8.78 13.28
C ASP A 105 -9.48 -7.84 12.78
N ASN A 106 -8.95 -8.10 11.59
CA ASN A 106 -7.96 -7.21 10.98
C ASN A 106 -8.55 -5.81 10.82
N LEU A 107 -7.78 -4.77 11.14
CA LEU A 107 -8.22 -3.38 11.08
C LEU A 107 -8.75 -2.98 9.70
N SER A 108 -8.09 -3.45 8.64
CA SER A 108 -8.45 -3.21 7.24
C SER A 108 -9.42 -4.24 6.65
N ALA A 109 -9.85 -5.26 7.43
CA ALA A 109 -10.81 -6.24 6.95
C ALA A 109 -12.19 -5.60 6.78
N PRO A 110 -12.84 -5.72 5.60
CA PRO A 110 -14.27 -5.51 5.55
C PRO A 110 -14.91 -6.64 6.36
N ASN A 111 -15.46 -6.33 7.53
CA ASN A 111 -16.24 -7.31 8.26
C ASN A 111 -17.56 -7.52 7.52
N ILE A 112 -17.59 -8.52 6.64
CA ILE A 112 -18.72 -8.81 5.75
C ILE A 112 -19.93 -9.27 6.57
N GLU A 113 -19.70 -9.82 7.76
CA GLU A 113 -20.76 -10.36 8.63
C GLU A 113 -21.36 -9.29 9.56
N ARG A 114 -20.63 -8.23 9.88
CA ARG A 114 -21.14 -7.09 10.65
C ARG A 114 -21.53 -5.94 9.73
N ARG A 115 -22.75 -5.97 9.23
CA ARG A 115 -23.44 -4.82 8.63
C ARG A 115 -24.00 -3.92 9.74
N ASP A 116 -23.14 -3.54 10.66
CA ASP A 116 -23.54 -2.65 11.74
C ASP A 116 -23.03 -1.22 11.48
N MET A 117 -23.51 -0.29 12.29
CA MET A 117 -23.17 1.13 12.22
C MET A 117 -21.67 1.37 12.39
N ASP A 118 -20.97 0.48 13.10
CA ASP A 118 -19.52 0.55 13.33
C ASP A 118 -18.73 0.25 12.04
N ALA A 119 -19.19 -0.70 11.23
CA ALA A 119 -18.56 -1.00 9.93
C ALA A 119 -18.71 0.16 8.94
N GLU A 120 -19.85 0.85 8.95
CA GLU A 120 -20.08 2.02 8.11
C GLU A 120 -19.21 3.22 8.56
N LEU A 121 -19.16 3.47 9.85
CA LEU A 121 -18.29 4.52 10.42
C LEU A 121 -16.81 4.25 10.12
N LYS A 122 -16.37 2.99 10.20
CA LYS A 122 -15.02 2.56 9.84
C LYS A 122 -14.72 2.87 8.37
N ARG A 123 -15.64 2.51 7.46
CA ARG A 123 -15.50 2.81 6.02
C ARG A 123 -15.42 4.31 5.76
N GLN A 124 -16.28 5.11 6.40
CA GLN A 124 -16.26 6.56 6.26
C GLN A 124 -14.93 7.17 6.71
N LYS A 125 -14.38 6.71 7.85
CA LYS A 125 -13.08 7.14 8.34
C LYS A 125 -11.94 6.76 7.36
N GLN A 126 -11.93 5.51 6.89
CA GLN A 126 -10.95 5.04 5.91
C GLN A 126 -11.02 5.84 4.60
N HIS A 127 -12.23 6.09 4.09
CA HIS A 127 -12.41 6.97 2.91
C HIS A 127 -11.94 8.40 3.18
N GLY A 128 -12.13 8.91 4.38
CA GLY A 128 -11.64 10.22 4.79
C GLY A 128 -10.11 10.31 4.79
N GLU A 129 -9.44 9.27 5.27
CA GLU A 129 -7.97 9.18 5.26
C GLU A 129 -7.41 9.05 3.82
N ASP A 130 -7.99 8.18 2.98
CA ASP A 130 -7.64 8.06 1.56
C ASP A 130 -7.80 9.42 0.81
N ALA A 131 -8.90 10.13 1.07
CA ALA A 131 -9.11 11.46 0.52
C ALA A 131 -8.08 12.50 1.03
N ALA A 132 -7.65 12.38 2.28
CA ALA A 132 -6.61 13.24 2.85
C ALA A 132 -5.24 12.96 2.20
N ILE A 133 -4.88 11.71 2.00
CA ILE A 133 -3.66 11.30 1.29
C ILE A 133 -3.63 11.88 -0.12
N LYS A 134 -4.73 11.74 -0.88
CA LYS A 134 -4.87 12.34 -2.22
C LYS A 134 -4.70 13.85 -2.22
N ARG A 135 -5.26 14.53 -1.23
CA ARG A 135 -5.18 15.98 -1.07
C ARG A 135 -3.76 16.45 -0.75
N ILE A 136 -3.04 15.71 0.08
CA ILE A 136 -1.68 16.06 0.54
C ILE A 136 -0.65 15.76 -0.55
N TYR A 137 -0.73 14.56 -1.14
CA TYR A 137 0.33 14.01 -2.01
C TYR A 137 -0.04 13.99 -3.49
N GLY A 138 -1.31 14.15 -3.84
CA GLY A 138 -1.79 14.15 -5.21
C GLY A 138 -1.31 15.36 -6.03
N LEU A 139 -1.60 15.35 -7.32
CA LEU A 139 -1.27 16.46 -8.22
C LEU A 139 -2.12 17.70 -7.89
N SER A 140 -1.60 18.89 -8.20
CA SER A 140 -2.24 20.18 -7.85
C SER A 140 -3.68 20.34 -8.33
N PHE A 141 -4.07 19.70 -9.43
CA PHE A 141 -5.45 19.74 -9.92
C PHE A 141 -6.43 19.01 -9.00
N SER A 142 -5.97 18.09 -8.15
CA SER A 142 -6.83 17.40 -7.17
C SER A 142 -7.24 18.28 -5.99
N LYS A 143 -6.68 19.48 -5.87
CA LYS A 143 -6.97 20.41 -4.77
C LYS A 143 -8.25 21.23 -4.97
N HIS A 144 -8.90 21.16 -6.13
CA HIS A 144 -10.08 21.96 -6.46
C HIS A 144 -11.33 21.08 -6.66
N SER A 145 -12.48 21.63 -6.34
CA SER A 145 -13.79 20.97 -6.16
C SER A 145 -14.43 20.29 -7.40
N CYS A 146 -13.79 20.27 -8.57
CA CYS A 146 -14.33 19.62 -9.79
C CYS A 146 -14.04 18.10 -9.87
N ASN A 147 -13.76 17.40 -8.78
CA ASN A 147 -12.79 16.29 -8.76
C ASN A 147 -13.36 14.89 -8.70
N ASN A 148 -14.65 14.68 -8.44
CA ASN A 148 -15.19 13.31 -8.39
C ASN A 148 -15.06 12.56 -9.73
N ILE A 149 -15.20 13.28 -10.85
CA ILE A 149 -15.08 12.71 -12.20
C ILE A 149 -13.61 12.41 -12.53
N MET A 150 -12.71 13.37 -12.23
CA MET A 150 -11.28 13.20 -12.46
C MET A 150 -10.68 12.12 -11.57
N ASP A 151 -11.06 12.08 -10.29
CA ASP A 151 -10.67 11.02 -9.36
C ASP A 151 -11.14 9.65 -9.83
N GLY A 152 -12.37 9.55 -10.31
CA GLY A 152 -12.91 8.33 -10.91
C GLY A 152 -12.10 7.90 -12.14
N PHE A 153 -11.84 8.82 -13.06
CA PHE A 153 -11.04 8.55 -14.25
C PHE A 153 -9.61 8.11 -13.91
N MET A 154 -8.93 8.82 -13.01
CA MET A 154 -7.58 8.47 -12.57
C MET A 154 -7.54 7.11 -11.88
N ARG A 155 -8.52 6.82 -11.03
CA ARG A 155 -8.64 5.50 -10.38
C ARG A 155 -8.76 4.38 -11.39
N GLU A 156 -9.63 4.52 -12.41
CA GLU A 156 -9.79 3.51 -13.44
C GLU A 156 -8.55 3.37 -14.34
N ALA A 157 -7.90 4.47 -14.71
CA ALA A 157 -6.66 4.43 -15.46
C ALA A 157 -5.55 3.67 -14.69
N TYR A 158 -5.40 3.92 -13.40
CA TYR A 158 -4.42 3.20 -12.58
C TYR A 158 -4.85 1.77 -12.25
N ARG A 159 -6.16 1.48 -12.21
CA ARG A 159 -6.68 0.11 -12.12
C ARG A 159 -6.30 -0.73 -13.34
N MET A 160 -6.46 -0.17 -14.54
CA MET A 160 -6.02 -0.83 -15.78
C MET A 160 -4.49 -1.00 -15.81
N LYS A 161 -3.74 0.03 -15.41
CA LYS A 161 -2.27 -0.07 -15.27
C LYS A 161 -1.87 -1.18 -14.31
N LYS A 162 -2.54 -1.31 -13.16
CA LYS A 162 -2.30 -2.38 -12.20
C LYS A 162 -2.56 -3.75 -12.80
N ALA A 163 -3.67 -3.92 -13.52
CA ALA A 163 -4.00 -5.18 -14.19
C ALA A 163 -2.92 -5.56 -15.23
N PHE A 164 -2.48 -4.60 -16.04
CA PHE A 164 -1.40 -4.79 -17.01
C PHE A 164 -0.08 -5.21 -16.31
N LEU A 165 0.33 -4.49 -15.27
CA LEU A 165 1.52 -4.83 -14.50
C LEU A 165 1.40 -6.21 -13.85
N TYR A 166 0.21 -6.58 -13.37
CA TYR A 166 -0.01 -7.90 -12.79
C TYR A 166 0.22 -9.03 -13.79
N LEU A 167 -0.14 -8.82 -15.04
CA LEU A 167 0.07 -9.79 -16.12
C LEU A 167 1.53 -9.84 -16.59
N THR A 168 2.20 -8.71 -16.64
CA THR A 168 3.53 -8.54 -17.28
C THR A 168 4.70 -8.66 -16.32
N THR A 169 4.52 -8.39 -15.01
CA THR A 169 5.61 -8.53 -14.04
C THR A 169 5.92 -10.01 -13.81
N PRO A 170 7.17 -10.48 -13.94
CA PRO A 170 7.55 -11.85 -13.62
C PRO A 170 7.19 -12.21 -12.17
N TRP A 171 6.85 -13.45 -11.94
CA TRP A 171 6.58 -13.96 -10.60
C TRP A 171 7.30 -15.30 -10.39
N GLU A 172 8.25 -15.29 -9.50
CA GLU A 172 8.88 -16.51 -8.98
C GLU A 172 8.17 -16.86 -7.66
N LYS A 173 7.51 -18.05 -7.66
CA LYS A 173 6.87 -18.60 -6.47
C LYS A 173 7.90 -19.16 -5.52
#